data_25cb38f84bfd493e86cfa5fde11a3463
#
_entry.id   25cb38f84bfd493e86cfa5fde11a3463
#
_cell.length_a   1.000
_cell.length_b   1.000
_cell.length_c   1.000
_cell.angle_alpha   90.00
_cell.angle_beta   90.00
_cell.angle_gamma   90.00
#
_symmetry.space_group_name_H-M   'P 1'
#
loop_
_entity.id
_entity.type
_entity.pdbx_description
1 polymer ?
#
loop_
_entity_poly.entity_id
_entity_poly.type
_entity_poly.pdbx_seq_one_letter_code
_entity_poly.pdbx_strand_id
1 'polypeptide(L)'
;MGETRKITILHSNDMHGDFLAEQAAGGGELTGGLPLLSGYINKVRAEEENVIFCIAGDMVQGSIIDSDFKGVSTIELMNYLAPDVVSLGNHEVDYGLPHLLFLEKIANFPIVNANLYIKPFNKRMMRPYYVKNVAGFDVLFTGILTEKVMDSIKLDELIGTFISLQEAKIEVGRICNAFKNDDIDLTVLLTHIGFESDKELAAMLDPAWGVDLIIGGHSHTVLSEPAFVNGVLIVQAGCGTNQIGRFDIVVDDDTNSIVDWKWQLIPIDEDLAEPDMRMMEFIDSFKDVVDRKYGVVISKLARQLTHPKREEESTLGNLLADALAESLQTDVMLLGAGSVRVKELGPVVTLMDFMSCFPYDDSITRFTVTGETLRRMFAHWMRTSNRDGEGECYQVNGAVRAVYDDTAGALRSLEVAGKPVVDDATYTVALQGYHVANCEPYLDVTHEQLETAGPSKVVTTSAKDVVEEWLRGHQNESRAVEGRLVYE
;
A
#
# COMPACT_ATOMS: atom_id res chain seq x y z
N MET A 1 -34.48 -26.02 -23.46
CA MET A 1 -33.99 -25.34 -22.27
C MET A 1 -32.50 -25.62 -22.25
N GLY A 2 -31.69 -24.60 -22.24
CA GLY A 2 -30.24 -24.75 -22.12
C GLY A 2 -29.85 -25.49 -20.86
N GLU A 3 -28.63 -25.95 -20.81
CA GLU A 3 -28.06 -26.53 -19.60
C GLU A 3 -27.68 -25.38 -18.66
N THR A 4 -28.07 -25.45 -17.39
CA THR A 4 -27.64 -24.48 -16.38
C THR A 4 -26.61 -25.09 -15.44
N ARG A 5 -25.61 -24.31 -15.03
CA ARG A 5 -24.56 -24.74 -14.09
C ARG A 5 -24.45 -23.78 -12.92
N LYS A 6 -24.36 -24.38 -11.74
CA LYS A 6 -23.94 -23.62 -10.54
C LYS A 6 -22.42 -23.55 -10.51
N ILE A 7 -21.89 -22.34 -10.36
CA ILE A 7 -20.47 -22.06 -10.15
C ILE A 7 -20.34 -21.22 -8.89
N THR A 8 -19.42 -21.60 -8.01
CA THR A 8 -19.07 -20.79 -6.83
C THR A 8 -17.75 -20.06 -7.12
N ILE A 9 -17.80 -18.74 -7.16
CA ILE A 9 -16.62 -17.89 -7.29
C ILE A 9 -16.26 -17.37 -5.90
N LEU A 10 -15.07 -17.73 -5.43
CA LEU A 10 -14.41 -17.11 -4.29
C LEU A 10 -13.46 -16.06 -4.81
N HIS A 11 -13.39 -14.91 -4.17
CA HIS A 11 -12.42 -13.89 -4.57
C HIS A 11 -11.88 -13.07 -3.41
N SER A 12 -10.61 -12.69 -3.54
CA SER A 12 -9.93 -11.70 -2.70
C SER A 12 -9.33 -10.61 -3.58
N ASN A 13 -8.96 -9.52 -2.98
CA ASN A 13 -8.24 -8.39 -3.59
C ASN A 13 -7.44 -7.69 -2.50
N ASP A 14 -6.39 -6.94 -2.89
CA ASP A 14 -5.63 -6.09 -1.97
C ASP A 14 -5.17 -6.85 -0.71
N MET A 15 -4.59 -8.04 -0.90
CA MET A 15 -4.16 -8.90 0.21
C MET A 15 -2.90 -8.37 0.90
N HIS A 16 -2.06 -7.61 0.21
CA HIS A 16 -0.92 -6.86 0.75
C HIS A 16 0.04 -7.67 1.65
N GLY A 17 0.28 -8.94 1.34
CA GLY A 17 1.14 -9.77 2.16
C GLY A 17 0.63 -9.98 3.59
N ASP A 18 -0.67 -9.85 3.82
CA ASP A 18 -1.34 -10.11 5.09
C ASP A 18 -1.45 -11.62 5.34
N PHE A 19 -0.39 -12.19 5.96
CA PHE A 19 -0.25 -13.63 6.12
C PHE A 19 -0.71 -14.12 7.48
N LEU A 20 -0.66 -13.26 8.51
CA LEU A 20 -0.85 -13.65 9.90
C LEU A 20 -2.23 -13.25 10.40
N ALA A 21 -2.87 -14.14 11.13
CA ALA A 21 -4.12 -13.81 11.82
C ALA A 21 -3.90 -12.78 12.92
N GLU A 22 -4.85 -11.89 13.10
CA GLU A 22 -4.84 -10.85 14.13
C GLU A 22 -5.88 -11.15 15.22
N GLN A 23 -5.64 -10.69 16.44
CA GLN A 23 -6.66 -10.74 17.48
C GLN A 23 -7.74 -9.71 17.22
N ALA A 24 -8.99 -10.12 17.29
CA ALA A 24 -10.13 -9.22 17.17
C ALA A 24 -10.06 -8.08 18.23
N ALA A 25 -10.54 -6.90 17.88
CA ALA A 25 -10.56 -5.73 18.76
C ALA A 25 -11.31 -6.04 20.07
N GLY A 26 -10.58 -6.12 21.19
CA GLY A 26 -11.13 -6.43 22.51
C GLY A 26 -10.61 -7.74 23.11
N GLY A 27 -9.74 -8.46 22.42
CA GLY A 27 -9.18 -9.76 22.84
C GLY A 27 -10.19 -10.89 22.62
N GLY A 28 -9.77 -12.01 22.11
CA GLY A 28 -10.62 -13.15 21.82
C GLY A 28 -10.15 -13.93 20.60
N GLU A 29 -11.05 -14.22 19.70
CA GLU A 29 -10.85 -15.04 18.51
C GLU A 29 -9.88 -14.38 17.51
N LEU A 30 -9.16 -15.23 16.78
CA LEU A 30 -8.31 -14.79 15.69
C LEU A 30 -9.15 -14.52 14.45
N THR A 31 -8.80 -13.48 13.71
CA THR A 31 -9.42 -13.09 12.44
C THR A 31 -8.37 -12.96 11.36
N GLY A 32 -8.73 -13.30 10.13
CA GLY A 32 -7.83 -13.21 8.98
C GLY A 32 -6.68 -14.21 9.03
N GLY A 33 -5.66 -13.90 8.24
CA GLY A 33 -4.50 -14.76 8.04
C GLY A 33 -4.72 -15.86 7.01
N LEU A 34 -3.68 -16.15 6.24
CA LEU A 34 -3.74 -17.17 5.18
C LEU A 34 -4.09 -18.57 5.68
N PRO A 35 -3.72 -19.03 6.90
CA PRO A 35 -4.12 -20.34 7.37
C PRO A 35 -5.64 -20.52 7.49
N LEU A 36 -6.35 -19.53 8.04
CA LEU A 36 -7.81 -19.57 8.14
C LEU A 36 -8.47 -19.39 6.77
N LEU A 37 -7.98 -18.47 5.97
CA LEU A 37 -8.45 -18.26 4.59
C LEU A 37 -8.28 -19.55 3.75
N SER A 38 -7.12 -20.21 3.79
CA SER A 38 -6.85 -21.47 3.12
C SER A 38 -7.80 -22.57 3.61
N GLY A 39 -8.00 -22.65 4.92
CA GLY A 39 -8.94 -23.58 5.52
C GLY A 39 -10.36 -23.41 4.97
N TYR A 40 -10.85 -22.19 4.88
CA TYR A 40 -12.16 -21.89 4.30
C TYR A 40 -12.23 -22.23 2.80
N ILE A 41 -11.24 -21.81 2.00
CA ILE A 41 -11.19 -22.14 0.57
C ILE A 41 -11.22 -23.66 0.36
N ASN A 42 -10.41 -24.42 1.14
CA ASN A 42 -10.36 -25.87 1.06
C ASN A 42 -11.71 -26.51 1.45
N LYS A 43 -12.38 -25.98 2.48
CA LYS A 43 -13.72 -26.40 2.87
C LYS A 43 -14.72 -26.22 1.73
N VAL A 44 -14.75 -25.02 1.11
CA VAL A 44 -15.67 -24.76 -0.02
C VAL A 44 -15.36 -25.67 -1.21
N ARG A 45 -14.07 -25.87 -1.54
CA ARG A 45 -13.66 -26.80 -2.60
C ARG A 45 -14.03 -28.26 -2.33
N ALA A 46 -14.19 -28.64 -1.07
CA ALA A 46 -14.65 -29.98 -0.70
C ALA A 46 -16.18 -30.12 -0.71
N GLU A 47 -16.90 -29.04 -0.46
CA GLU A 47 -18.37 -29.02 -0.36
C GLU A 47 -19.08 -28.72 -1.68
N GLU A 48 -18.43 -27.93 -2.58
CA GLU A 48 -18.98 -27.48 -3.86
C GLU A 48 -18.21 -28.11 -5.03
N GLU A 49 -18.92 -28.50 -6.09
CA GLU A 49 -18.30 -29.19 -7.23
C GLU A 49 -17.52 -28.25 -8.17
N ASN A 50 -18.02 -27.03 -8.38
CA ASN A 50 -17.51 -26.08 -9.37
C ASN A 50 -17.06 -24.78 -8.69
N VAL A 51 -15.83 -24.78 -8.18
CA VAL A 51 -15.26 -23.65 -7.46
C VAL A 51 -14.17 -22.99 -8.28
N ILE A 52 -14.25 -21.67 -8.39
CA ILE A 52 -13.18 -20.82 -8.93
C ILE A 52 -12.72 -19.90 -7.81
N PHE A 53 -11.42 -19.81 -7.56
CA PHE A 53 -10.85 -18.82 -6.67
C PHE A 53 -9.97 -17.86 -7.47
N CYS A 54 -10.25 -16.55 -7.37
CA CYS A 54 -9.50 -15.52 -8.07
C CYS A 54 -9.09 -14.36 -7.16
N ILE A 55 -8.04 -13.63 -7.58
CA ILE A 55 -7.50 -12.49 -6.84
C ILE A 55 -7.40 -11.29 -7.77
N ALA A 56 -7.99 -10.16 -7.37
CA ALA A 56 -8.02 -8.94 -8.16
C ALA A 56 -6.90 -7.96 -7.77
N GLY A 57 -5.63 -8.43 -7.89
CA GLY A 57 -4.42 -7.62 -7.70
C GLY A 57 -4.02 -7.32 -6.26
N ASP A 58 -2.86 -6.67 -6.11
CA ASP A 58 -2.23 -6.28 -4.86
C ASP A 58 -2.08 -7.43 -3.86
N MET A 59 -1.44 -8.52 -4.30
CA MET A 59 -1.05 -9.62 -3.41
C MET A 59 0.13 -9.25 -2.54
N VAL A 60 1.07 -8.46 -3.09
CA VAL A 60 2.34 -8.08 -2.46
C VAL A 60 2.24 -6.74 -1.74
N GLN A 61 3.29 -6.40 -0.99
CA GLN A 61 3.51 -5.10 -0.33
C GLN A 61 2.59 -4.83 0.87
N GLY A 62 3.12 -5.04 2.07
CA GLY A 62 2.43 -4.73 3.33
C GLY A 62 3.07 -5.36 4.56
N SER A 63 3.60 -6.59 4.46
CA SER A 63 4.31 -7.23 5.57
C SER A 63 5.83 -7.24 5.39
N ILE A 64 6.56 -7.38 6.51
CA ILE A 64 8.02 -7.54 6.47
C ILE A 64 8.40 -8.87 5.81
N ILE A 65 7.60 -9.92 5.97
CA ILE A 65 7.79 -11.20 5.30
C ILE A 65 7.73 -11.02 3.78
N ASP A 66 6.77 -10.25 3.28
CA ASP A 66 6.70 -9.95 1.84
C ASP A 66 7.90 -9.12 1.38
N SER A 67 8.16 -8.00 2.05
CA SER A 67 9.17 -7.02 1.61
C SER A 67 10.60 -7.56 1.72
N ASP A 68 10.92 -8.39 2.71
CA ASP A 68 12.26 -9.00 2.84
C ASP A 68 12.57 -9.97 1.70
N PHE A 69 11.58 -10.70 1.24
CA PHE A 69 11.69 -11.61 0.09
C PHE A 69 11.23 -10.97 -1.23
N LYS A 70 10.90 -9.68 -1.23
CA LYS A 70 10.47 -8.91 -2.42
C LYS A 70 9.34 -9.60 -3.19
N GLY A 71 8.32 -10.05 -2.49
CA GLY A 71 7.16 -10.71 -3.07
C GLY A 71 7.36 -12.21 -3.40
N VAL A 72 8.57 -12.76 -3.29
CA VAL A 72 8.79 -14.20 -3.55
C VAL A 72 8.03 -15.06 -2.55
N SER A 73 8.08 -14.72 -1.25
CA SER A 73 7.30 -15.38 -0.21
C SER A 73 5.80 -15.37 -0.51
N THR A 74 5.29 -14.22 -0.96
CA THR A 74 3.89 -14.07 -1.34
C THR A 74 3.52 -15.00 -2.49
N ILE A 75 4.30 -15.00 -3.59
CA ILE A 75 4.00 -15.88 -4.73
C ILE A 75 4.09 -17.36 -4.35
N GLU A 76 5.04 -17.76 -3.50
CA GLU A 76 5.13 -19.15 -3.05
C GLU A 76 3.95 -19.56 -2.16
N LEU A 77 3.48 -18.67 -1.27
CA LEU A 77 2.27 -18.89 -0.47
C LEU A 77 1.01 -18.91 -1.36
N MET A 78 0.94 -18.04 -2.37
CA MET A 78 -0.16 -18.08 -3.35
C MET A 78 -0.12 -19.34 -4.22
N ASN A 79 1.07 -19.86 -4.58
CA ASN A 79 1.21 -21.14 -5.27
C ASN A 79 0.60 -22.29 -4.45
N TYR A 80 0.75 -22.24 -3.11
CA TYR A 80 0.12 -23.21 -2.21
C TYR A 80 -1.40 -22.99 -2.10
N LEU A 81 -1.85 -21.73 -1.97
CA LEU A 81 -3.27 -21.36 -1.91
C LEU A 81 -4.03 -21.70 -3.21
N ALA A 82 -3.28 -21.76 -4.32
CA ALA A 82 -3.71 -22.17 -5.66
C ALA A 82 -4.93 -21.38 -6.20
N PRO A 83 -4.82 -20.06 -6.41
CA PRO A 83 -5.84 -19.34 -7.15
C PRO A 83 -5.91 -19.83 -8.60
N ASP A 84 -7.10 -19.82 -9.18
CA ASP A 84 -7.35 -20.24 -10.57
C ASP A 84 -6.91 -19.16 -11.57
N VAL A 85 -6.99 -17.89 -11.19
CA VAL A 85 -6.56 -16.75 -11.98
C VAL A 85 -6.35 -15.52 -11.08
N VAL A 86 -5.36 -14.71 -11.43
CA VAL A 86 -5.02 -13.47 -10.71
C VAL A 86 -4.87 -12.33 -11.71
N SER A 87 -5.28 -11.11 -11.38
CA SER A 87 -4.90 -9.91 -12.11
C SER A 87 -3.75 -9.18 -11.42
N LEU A 88 -3.08 -8.28 -12.15
CA LEU A 88 -2.11 -7.36 -11.55
C LEU A 88 -2.82 -6.26 -10.76
N GLY A 89 -2.25 -5.90 -9.61
CA GLY A 89 -2.46 -4.63 -8.95
C GLY A 89 -1.25 -3.71 -9.09
N ASN A 90 -1.29 -2.57 -8.44
CA ASN A 90 -0.21 -1.59 -8.55
C ASN A 90 1.05 -1.99 -7.77
N HIS A 91 0.89 -2.71 -6.69
CA HIS A 91 2.03 -3.09 -5.87
C HIS A 91 2.85 -4.25 -6.46
N GLU A 92 2.33 -5.02 -7.40
CA GLU A 92 3.12 -6.03 -8.11
C GLU A 92 4.33 -5.46 -8.86
N VAL A 93 4.33 -4.15 -9.16
CA VAL A 93 5.45 -3.49 -9.85
C VAL A 93 6.42 -2.72 -8.93
N ASP A 94 6.17 -2.67 -7.63
CA ASP A 94 6.98 -1.92 -6.65
C ASP A 94 8.46 -2.35 -6.62
N TYR A 95 8.71 -3.62 -6.86
CA TYR A 95 10.07 -4.15 -6.96
C TYR A 95 10.68 -4.03 -8.38
N GLY A 96 10.00 -3.30 -9.29
CA GLY A 96 10.41 -3.03 -10.66
C GLY A 96 9.94 -4.09 -11.66
N LEU A 97 9.79 -3.66 -12.93
CA LEU A 97 9.27 -4.51 -14.00
C LEU A 97 10.06 -5.80 -14.26
N PRO A 98 11.42 -5.82 -14.22
CA PRO A 98 12.18 -7.06 -14.34
C PRO A 98 11.86 -8.05 -13.23
N HIS A 99 11.61 -7.55 -12.02
CA HIS A 99 11.25 -8.40 -10.88
C HIS A 99 9.81 -8.91 -10.99
N LEU A 100 8.88 -8.10 -11.46
CA LEU A 100 7.51 -8.57 -11.80
C LEU A 100 7.54 -9.76 -12.77
N LEU A 101 8.36 -9.69 -13.84
CA LEU A 101 8.51 -10.81 -14.78
C LEU A 101 9.10 -12.07 -14.13
N PHE A 102 9.97 -11.88 -13.13
CA PHE A 102 10.47 -12.99 -12.33
C PHE A 102 9.37 -13.60 -11.45
N LEU A 103 8.59 -12.78 -10.75
CA LEU A 103 7.44 -13.23 -9.94
C LEU A 103 6.41 -13.95 -10.80
N GLU A 104 6.07 -13.41 -11.97
CA GLU A 104 5.17 -14.08 -12.94
C GLU A 104 5.70 -15.45 -13.36
N LYS A 105 7.02 -15.58 -13.53
CA LYS A 105 7.64 -16.84 -13.95
C LYS A 105 7.62 -17.94 -12.89
N ILE A 106 7.67 -17.56 -11.60
CA ILE A 106 7.61 -18.53 -10.48
C ILE A 106 6.17 -18.81 -10.01
N ALA A 107 5.19 -18.02 -10.46
CA ALA A 107 3.79 -18.26 -10.20
C ALA A 107 3.30 -19.51 -10.95
N ASN A 108 2.58 -20.40 -10.24
CA ASN A 108 1.97 -21.62 -10.80
C ASN A 108 0.53 -21.40 -11.29
N PHE A 109 0.07 -20.16 -11.24
CA PHE A 109 -1.27 -19.72 -11.65
C PHE A 109 -1.17 -18.66 -12.74
N PRO A 110 -2.18 -18.52 -13.60
CA PRO A 110 -2.19 -17.47 -14.62
C PRO A 110 -2.37 -16.09 -14.02
N ILE A 111 -1.48 -15.16 -14.40
CA ILE A 111 -1.60 -13.74 -14.12
C ILE A 111 -2.05 -13.04 -15.40
N VAL A 112 -3.19 -12.33 -15.36
CA VAL A 112 -3.79 -11.66 -16.52
C VAL A 112 -3.72 -10.14 -16.40
N ASN A 113 -3.34 -9.48 -17.49
CA ASN A 113 -3.45 -8.03 -17.63
C ASN A 113 -3.49 -7.62 -19.11
N ALA A 114 -4.51 -6.89 -19.50
CA ALA A 114 -4.74 -6.51 -20.91
C ALA A 114 -4.18 -5.13 -21.26
N ASN A 115 -3.88 -4.26 -20.27
CA ASN A 115 -3.56 -2.85 -20.52
C ASN A 115 -2.14 -2.42 -20.12
N LEU A 116 -1.25 -3.34 -19.79
CA LEU A 116 0.17 -3.06 -19.59
C LEU A 116 0.97 -3.42 -20.86
N TYR A 117 1.63 -2.42 -21.46
CA TYR A 117 2.35 -2.55 -22.72
C TYR A 117 3.84 -2.25 -22.59
N ILE A 118 4.66 -2.97 -23.35
CA ILE A 118 6.09 -2.66 -23.56
C ILE A 118 6.15 -1.66 -24.72
N LYS A 119 6.38 -0.37 -24.43
CA LYS A 119 6.35 0.75 -25.39
C LYS A 119 7.13 0.49 -26.68
N PRO A 120 8.43 0.10 -26.66
CA PRO A 120 9.20 -0.03 -27.90
C PRO A 120 8.66 -1.08 -28.87
N PHE A 121 7.92 -2.07 -28.36
CA PHE A 121 7.44 -3.19 -29.17
C PHE A 121 5.93 -3.17 -29.36
N ASN A 122 5.21 -2.27 -28.72
CA ASN A 122 3.74 -2.21 -28.68
C ASN A 122 3.12 -3.60 -28.38
N LYS A 123 3.71 -4.33 -27.45
CA LYS A 123 3.27 -5.65 -27.01
C LYS A 123 2.82 -5.61 -25.56
N ARG A 124 1.74 -6.34 -25.27
CA ARG A 124 1.34 -6.57 -23.89
C ARG A 124 2.43 -7.28 -23.13
N MET A 125 2.67 -6.86 -21.90
CA MET A 125 3.69 -7.44 -21.03
C MET A 125 3.22 -8.76 -20.43
N MET A 126 1.93 -8.86 -20.12
CA MET A 126 1.31 -10.01 -19.48
C MET A 126 0.35 -10.72 -20.46
N ARG A 127 -0.08 -11.91 -20.07
CA ARG A 127 -1.18 -12.62 -20.70
C ARG A 127 -2.43 -11.75 -20.64
N PRO A 128 -3.08 -11.42 -21.77
CA PRO A 128 -4.24 -10.51 -21.75
C PRO A 128 -5.52 -11.15 -21.23
N TYR A 129 -5.64 -12.46 -21.32
CA TYR A 129 -6.81 -13.23 -20.91
C TYR A 129 -6.43 -14.67 -20.51
N TYR A 130 -7.35 -15.32 -19.84
CA TYR A 130 -7.31 -16.75 -19.55
C TYR A 130 -8.71 -17.34 -19.68
N VAL A 131 -8.85 -18.48 -20.32
CA VAL A 131 -10.11 -19.24 -20.38
C VAL A 131 -9.95 -20.47 -19.51
N LYS A 132 -10.88 -20.62 -18.56
CA LYS A 132 -10.95 -21.78 -17.65
C LYS A 132 -12.22 -22.55 -17.95
N ASN A 133 -12.09 -23.84 -18.27
CA ASN A 133 -13.23 -24.73 -18.34
C ASN A 133 -13.62 -25.23 -16.94
N VAL A 134 -14.89 -25.06 -16.58
CA VAL A 134 -15.47 -25.53 -15.32
C VAL A 134 -16.74 -26.31 -15.64
N ALA A 135 -16.69 -27.61 -15.45
CA ALA A 135 -17.83 -28.51 -15.70
C ALA A 135 -18.44 -28.42 -17.13
N GLY A 136 -17.61 -28.13 -18.13
CA GLY A 136 -18.01 -27.98 -19.52
C GLY A 136 -18.32 -26.54 -19.94
N PHE A 137 -18.39 -25.58 -19.00
CA PHE A 137 -18.58 -24.18 -19.24
C PHE A 137 -17.23 -23.45 -19.37
N ASP A 138 -17.07 -22.62 -20.38
CA ASP A 138 -15.86 -21.83 -20.61
C ASP A 138 -15.99 -20.43 -20.01
N VAL A 139 -15.17 -20.13 -19.01
CA VAL A 139 -15.14 -18.85 -18.31
C VAL A 139 -13.94 -18.03 -18.81
N LEU A 140 -14.20 -16.89 -19.44
CA LEU A 140 -13.18 -15.95 -19.90
C LEU A 140 -12.84 -14.92 -18.83
N PHE A 141 -11.57 -14.87 -18.46
CA PHE A 141 -11.02 -13.86 -17.57
C PHE A 141 -10.11 -12.88 -18.30
N THR A 142 -10.18 -11.60 -17.99
CA THR A 142 -9.20 -10.59 -18.39
C THR A 142 -8.93 -9.61 -17.26
N GLY A 143 -7.73 -9.01 -17.20
CA GLY A 143 -7.30 -8.10 -16.14
C GLY A 143 -7.12 -6.67 -16.64
N ILE A 144 -7.53 -5.69 -15.82
CA ILE A 144 -7.36 -4.26 -16.10
C ILE A 144 -6.73 -3.59 -14.86
N LEU A 145 -5.65 -2.85 -15.07
CA LEU A 145 -4.93 -2.11 -14.05
C LEU A 145 -5.07 -0.61 -14.25
N THR A 146 -5.06 0.16 -13.15
CA THR A 146 -5.17 1.62 -13.19
C THR A 146 -3.96 2.29 -13.84
N GLU A 147 -4.20 3.32 -14.64
CA GLU A 147 -3.15 4.18 -15.20
C GLU A 147 -2.51 5.11 -14.15
N LYS A 148 -3.26 5.46 -13.08
CA LYS A 148 -2.81 6.37 -12.01
C LYS A 148 -1.61 5.86 -11.21
N VAL A 149 -1.32 4.59 -11.31
CA VAL A 149 -0.14 3.93 -10.71
C VAL A 149 1.17 4.52 -11.22
N MET A 150 1.19 5.07 -12.43
CA MET A 150 2.40 5.60 -13.06
C MET A 150 2.99 6.81 -12.32
N ASP A 151 2.17 7.55 -11.56
CA ASP A 151 2.61 8.72 -10.81
C ASP A 151 3.44 8.35 -9.56
N SER A 152 3.23 7.15 -9.03
CA SER A 152 3.93 6.66 -7.83
C SER A 152 5.14 5.77 -8.13
N ILE A 153 5.24 5.23 -9.33
CA ILE A 153 6.30 4.32 -9.73
C ILE A 153 7.24 5.05 -10.70
N LYS A 154 8.51 5.19 -10.30
CA LYS A 154 9.61 5.61 -11.21
C LYS A 154 9.86 4.47 -12.22
N LEU A 155 8.88 4.17 -13.04
CA LEU A 155 9.07 3.26 -14.17
C LEU A 155 9.98 3.96 -15.19
N ASP A 156 10.97 3.22 -15.66
CA ASP A 156 11.77 3.66 -16.81
C ASP A 156 10.77 3.87 -17.96
N GLU A 157 10.60 5.13 -18.39
CA GLU A 157 9.64 5.54 -19.44
C GLU A 157 9.79 4.73 -20.74
N LEU A 158 10.89 4.01 -20.89
CA LEU A 158 11.19 3.18 -22.07
C LEU A 158 10.59 1.78 -21.99
N ILE A 159 10.27 1.27 -20.79
CA ILE A 159 9.99 -0.16 -20.63
C ILE A 159 8.50 -0.49 -20.62
N GLY A 160 7.65 0.35 -19.98
CA GLY A 160 6.23 0.02 -19.88
C GLY A 160 5.32 1.24 -19.91
N THR A 161 4.10 1.04 -20.35
CA THR A 161 3.03 2.02 -20.24
C THR A 161 1.71 1.32 -20.00
N PHE A 162 0.91 1.89 -19.12
CA PHE A 162 -0.50 1.55 -18.97
C PHE A 162 -1.31 2.45 -19.88
N ILE A 163 -2.33 1.90 -20.50
CA ILE A 163 -3.26 2.67 -21.31
C ILE A 163 -4.42 3.18 -20.43
N SER A 164 -4.98 4.29 -20.82
CA SER A 164 -6.10 4.93 -20.11
C SER A 164 -7.33 4.00 -19.99
N LEU A 165 -8.25 4.34 -19.09
CA LEU A 165 -9.49 3.61 -18.90
C LEU A 165 -10.31 3.53 -20.19
N GLN A 166 -10.30 4.58 -21.03
CA GLN A 166 -10.95 4.62 -22.33
C GLN A 166 -10.33 3.62 -23.31
N GLU A 167 -9.02 3.51 -23.29
CA GLU A 167 -8.28 2.54 -24.12
C GLU A 167 -8.44 1.11 -23.58
N ALA A 168 -8.46 0.95 -22.23
CA ALA A 168 -8.71 -0.32 -21.57
C ALA A 168 -10.07 -0.92 -21.99
N LYS A 169 -11.12 -0.10 -22.09
CA LYS A 169 -12.40 -0.50 -22.68
C LYS A 169 -12.23 -1.12 -24.08
N ILE A 170 -11.40 -0.48 -24.94
CA ILE A 170 -11.17 -0.98 -26.30
C ILE A 170 -10.47 -2.34 -26.25
N GLU A 171 -9.54 -2.54 -25.31
CA GLU A 171 -8.86 -3.82 -25.11
C GLU A 171 -9.82 -4.92 -24.65
N VAL A 172 -10.72 -4.62 -23.71
CA VAL A 172 -11.80 -5.54 -23.32
C VAL A 172 -12.63 -5.93 -24.54
N GLY A 173 -13.06 -4.95 -25.33
CA GLY A 173 -13.84 -5.22 -26.54
C GLY A 173 -13.07 -6.05 -27.58
N ARG A 174 -11.77 -5.84 -27.74
CA ARG A 174 -10.93 -6.66 -28.63
C ARG A 174 -10.87 -8.11 -28.18
N ILE A 175 -10.74 -8.34 -26.87
CA ILE A 175 -10.68 -9.68 -26.29
C ILE A 175 -12.03 -10.36 -26.46
N CYS A 176 -13.13 -9.76 -26.02
CA CYS A 176 -14.47 -10.34 -26.15
C CYS A 176 -14.83 -10.63 -27.62
N ASN A 177 -14.51 -9.71 -28.56
CA ASN A 177 -14.73 -9.94 -29.98
C ASN A 177 -13.85 -11.04 -30.58
N ALA A 178 -12.67 -11.30 -30.03
CA ALA A 178 -11.83 -12.42 -30.47
C ALA A 178 -12.49 -13.77 -30.17
N PHE A 179 -13.27 -13.84 -29.10
CA PHE A 179 -14.03 -15.04 -28.69
C PHE A 179 -15.50 -15.04 -29.14
N LYS A 180 -15.90 -14.08 -29.99
CA LYS A 180 -17.31 -13.94 -30.44
C LYS A 180 -17.91 -15.19 -31.08
N ASN A 181 -17.08 -16.03 -31.71
CA ASN A 181 -17.50 -17.27 -32.35
C ASN A 181 -17.20 -18.51 -31.52
N ASP A 182 -16.60 -18.33 -30.35
CA ASP A 182 -16.34 -19.37 -29.38
C ASP A 182 -17.48 -19.35 -28.36
N ASP A 183 -17.78 -20.51 -27.79
CA ASP A 183 -18.84 -20.68 -26.80
C ASP A 183 -18.30 -20.30 -25.42
N ILE A 184 -18.30 -18.99 -25.13
CA ILE A 184 -17.93 -18.47 -23.83
C ILE A 184 -19.19 -18.28 -23.01
N ASP A 185 -19.32 -19.04 -21.94
CA ASP A 185 -20.51 -19.08 -21.09
C ASP A 185 -20.54 -17.94 -20.05
N LEU A 186 -19.38 -17.45 -19.66
CA LEU A 186 -19.23 -16.38 -18.65
C LEU A 186 -17.99 -15.53 -18.91
N THR A 187 -18.14 -14.20 -18.87
CA THR A 187 -17.01 -13.27 -18.98
C THR A 187 -16.82 -12.47 -17.70
N VAL A 188 -15.64 -12.59 -17.09
CA VAL A 188 -15.26 -11.95 -15.82
C VAL A 188 -14.09 -11.01 -16.05
N LEU A 189 -14.22 -9.75 -15.64
CA LEU A 189 -13.11 -8.81 -15.56
C LEU A 189 -12.53 -8.82 -14.12
N LEU A 190 -11.24 -9.03 -14.00
CA LEU A 190 -10.50 -8.84 -12.77
C LEU A 190 -9.81 -7.47 -12.82
N THR A 191 -10.41 -6.49 -12.18
CA THR A 191 -9.97 -5.10 -12.28
C THR A 191 -9.24 -4.64 -11.03
N HIS A 192 -8.22 -3.80 -11.22
CA HIS A 192 -7.54 -3.14 -10.11
C HIS A 192 -7.45 -1.63 -10.38
N ILE A 193 -8.62 -0.98 -10.42
CA ILE A 193 -8.79 0.42 -10.84
C ILE A 193 -9.59 1.26 -9.83
N GLY A 194 -10.12 0.62 -8.79
CA GLY A 194 -11.00 1.21 -7.79
C GLY A 194 -12.48 1.20 -8.19
N PHE A 195 -13.34 1.13 -7.17
CA PHE A 195 -14.79 0.90 -7.32
C PHE A 195 -15.49 1.93 -8.20
N GLU A 196 -15.17 3.22 -8.07
CA GLU A 196 -15.78 4.26 -8.92
C GLU A 196 -15.38 4.08 -10.40
N SER A 197 -14.11 3.76 -10.66
CA SER A 197 -13.63 3.48 -12.02
C SER A 197 -14.20 2.17 -12.58
N ASP A 198 -14.50 1.17 -11.73
CA ASP A 198 -15.20 -0.05 -12.14
C ASP A 198 -16.60 0.26 -12.67
N LYS A 199 -17.34 1.15 -11.99
CA LYS A 199 -18.65 1.62 -12.45
C LYS A 199 -18.56 2.40 -13.75
N GLU A 200 -17.54 3.26 -13.90
CA GLU A 200 -17.30 4.00 -15.14
C GLU A 200 -16.98 3.04 -16.29
N LEU A 201 -16.11 2.06 -16.07
CA LEU A 201 -15.78 1.03 -17.07
C LEU A 201 -17.03 0.27 -17.46
N ALA A 202 -17.79 -0.26 -16.50
CA ALA A 202 -19.03 -1.01 -16.78
C ALA A 202 -20.04 -0.19 -17.59
N ALA A 203 -20.21 1.10 -17.28
CA ALA A 203 -21.10 2.00 -18.02
C ALA A 203 -20.66 2.22 -19.49
N MET A 204 -19.36 2.07 -19.78
CA MET A 204 -18.81 2.24 -21.12
C MET A 204 -18.78 0.95 -21.95
N LEU A 205 -18.94 -0.22 -21.35
CA LEU A 205 -18.88 -1.50 -22.07
C LEU A 205 -20.07 -1.61 -23.04
N ASP A 206 -19.81 -2.20 -24.20
CA ASP A 206 -20.90 -2.58 -25.11
C ASP A 206 -21.57 -3.86 -24.57
N PRO A 207 -22.88 -3.86 -24.30
CA PRO A 207 -23.57 -5.06 -23.84
C PRO A 207 -23.41 -6.29 -24.76
N ALA A 208 -23.16 -6.05 -26.05
CA ALA A 208 -22.91 -7.13 -27.03
C ALA A 208 -21.59 -7.88 -26.80
N TRP A 209 -20.72 -7.38 -25.91
CA TRP A 209 -19.47 -8.07 -25.52
C TRP A 209 -19.69 -9.15 -24.47
N GLY A 210 -20.87 -9.20 -23.84
CA GLY A 210 -21.24 -10.26 -22.89
C GLY A 210 -20.40 -10.27 -21.61
N VAL A 211 -19.99 -9.10 -21.09
CA VAL A 211 -19.32 -9.02 -19.80
C VAL A 211 -20.37 -9.11 -18.69
N ASP A 212 -20.24 -10.12 -17.82
CA ASP A 212 -21.23 -10.42 -16.77
C ASP A 212 -20.82 -9.88 -15.40
N LEU A 213 -19.52 -9.96 -15.08
CA LEU A 213 -19.01 -9.71 -13.73
C LEU A 213 -17.69 -8.92 -13.75
N ILE A 214 -17.59 -7.94 -12.88
CA ILE A 214 -16.36 -7.28 -12.49
C ILE A 214 -16.04 -7.64 -11.04
N ILE A 215 -14.85 -8.17 -10.79
CA ILE A 215 -14.26 -8.35 -9.47
C ILE A 215 -13.16 -7.32 -9.34
N GLY A 216 -13.37 -6.31 -8.49
CA GLY A 216 -12.52 -5.13 -8.37
C GLY A 216 -11.54 -5.19 -7.19
N GLY A 217 -10.59 -4.24 -7.20
CA GLY A 217 -9.61 -3.98 -6.15
C GLY A 217 -9.20 -2.50 -6.11
N HIS A 218 -8.07 -2.19 -5.45
CA HIS A 218 -7.42 -0.87 -5.36
C HIS A 218 -8.03 0.11 -4.36
N SER A 219 -9.34 0.26 -4.31
CA SER A 219 -10.00 1.21 -3.40
C SER A 219 -10.33 0.63 -2.02
N HIS A 220 -10.00 -0.64 -1.78
CA HIS A 220 -10.31 -1.38 -0.55
C HIS A 220 -11.80 -1.30 -0.14
N THR A 221 -12.69 -1.18 -1.13
CA THR A 221 -14.11 -1.01 -0.88
C THR A 221 -14.73 -2.30 -0.38
N VAL A 222 -15.45 -2.23 0.72
CA VAL A 222 -16.22 -3.35 1.27
C VAL A 222 -17.65 -3.28 0.72
N LEU A 223 -18.01 -4.20 -0.17
CA LEU A 223 -19.35 -4.24 -0.75
C LEU A 223 -20.19 -5.33 -0.06
N SER A 224 -21.19 -4.90 0.72
CA SER A 224 -22.16 -5.80 1.32
C SER A 224 -23.15 -6.37 0.29
N GLU A 225 -23.35 -5.66 -0.82
CA GLU A 225 -24.19 -6.06 -1.97
C GLU A 225 -23.49 -5.70 -3.26
N PRO A 226 -23.63 -6.49 -4.34
CA PRO A 226 -23.08 -6.15 -5.65
C PRO A 226 -23.68 -4.85 -6.19
N ALA A 227 -22.84 -4.01 -6.80
CA ALA A 227 -23.34 -2.94 -7.65
C ALA A 227 -23.74 -3.52 -9.03
N PHE A 228 -24.74 -2.90 -9.68
CA PHE A 228 -25.21 -3.33 -10.99
C PHE A 228 -25.21 -2.15 -11.95
N VAL A 229 -24.38 -2.18 -12.97
CA VAL A 229 -24.21 -1.10 -13.94
C VAL A 229 -24.19 -1.67 -15.35
N ASN A 230 -25.07 -1.18 -16.21
CA ASN A 230 -25.13 -1.55 -17.65
C ASN A 230 -25.18 -3.08 -17.91
N GLY A 231 -25.88 -3.83 -17.04
CA GLY A 231 -25.97 -5.28 -17.14
C GLY A 231 -24.83 -6.05 -16.46
N VAL A 232 -23.80 -5.37 -15.93
CA VAL A 232 -22.63 -5.97 -15.30
C VAL A 232 -22.76 -5.91 -13.78
N LEU A 233 -22.53 -7.04 -13.09
CA LEU A 233 -22.40 -7.12 -11.66
C LEU A 233 -20.98 -6.69 -11.24
N ILE A 234 -20.86 -5.93 -10.14
CA ILE A 234 -19.56 -5.45 -9.64
C ILE A 234 -19.45 -5.81 -8.16
N VAL A 235 -18.37 -6.51 -7.78
CA VAL A 235 -18.07 -6.92 -6.41
C VAL A 235 -16.65 -6.54 -6.00
N GLN A 236 -16.44 -6.29 -4.71
CA GLN A 236 -15.13 -6.07 -4.10
C GLN A 236 -15.17 -6.48 -2.63
N ALA A 237 -14.09 -7.09 -2.12
CA ALA A 237 -14.05 -7.71 -0.80
C ALA A 237 -13.25 -6.93 0.26
N GLY A 238 -12.99 -5.64 0.06
CA GLY A 238 -12.19 -4.84 0.99
C GLY A 238 -10.69 -5.01 0.79
N CYS A 239 -9.93 -5.33 1.84
CA CYS A 239 -8.49 -5.61 1.78
C CYS A 239 -8.07 -6.63 2.84
N GLY A 240 -6.84 -7.13 2.73
CA GLY A 240 -6.26 -8.11 3.64
C GLY A 240 -6.89 -9.50 3.50
N THR A 241 -6.84 -10.26 4.58
CA THR A 241 -7.34 -11.64 4.66
C THR A 241 -8.53 -11.80 5.62
N ASN A 242 -9.03 -10.72 6.20
CA ASN A 242 -10.11 -10.73 7.20
C ASN A 242 -11.47 -11.15 6.63
N GLN A 243 -11.59 -11.17 5.32
CA GLN A 243 -12.82 -11.51 4.62
C GLN A 243 -12.54 -12.01 3.20
N ILE A 244 -13.49 -12.74 2.65
CA ILE A 244 -13.47 -13.22 1.27
C ILE A 244 -14.84 -13.03 0.64
N GLY A 245 -14.88 -12.63 -0.62
CA GLY A 245 -16.11 -12.60 -1.41
C GLY A 245 -16.50 -14.01 -1.83
N ARG A 246 -17.75 -14.42 -1.62
CA ARG A 246 -18.36 -15.64 -2.15
C ARG A 246 -19.54 -15.28 -3.04
N PHE A 247 -19.45 -15.68 -4.29
CA PHE A 247 -20.46 -15.44 -5.30
C PHE A 247 -20.92 -16.79 -5.88
N ASP A 248 -22.06 -17.29 -5.39
CA ASP A 248 -22.71 -18.47 -5.94
C ASP A 248 -23.60 -18.04 -7.11
N ILE A 249 -23.25 -18.42 -8.32
CA ILE A 249 -23.95 -18.03 -9.57
C ILE A 249 -24.51 -19.23 -10.29
N VAL A 250 -25.58 -18.99 -11.05
CA VAL A 250 -26.12 -19.96 -12.02
C VAL A 250 -25.96 -19.36 -13.41
N VAL A 251 -25.20 -20.04 -14.25
CA VAL A 251 -24.95 -19.65 -15.65
C VAL A 251 -25.83 -20.51 -16.56
N ASP A 252 -26.41 -19.92 -17.58
CA ASP A 252 -27.26 -20.55 -18.58
C ASP A 252 -26.54 -20.58 -19.94
N ASP A 253 -26.36 -21.76 -20.50
CA ASP A 253 -25.71 -22.09 -21.76
C ASP A 253 -26.42 -21.51 -23.02
N ASP A 254 -27.77 -21.35 -22.99
CA ASP A 254 -28.50 -20.75 -24.10
C ASP A 254 -28.28 -19.21 -24.18
N THR A 255 -28.04 -18.56 -23.05
CA THR A 255 -27.91 -17.10 -22.96
C THR A 255 -26.47 -16.64 -22.68
N ASN A 256 -25.57 -17.57 -22.33
CA ASN A 256 -24.19 -17.33 -21.96
C ASN A 256 -24.07 -16.18 -20.94
N SER A 257 -24.86 -16.27 -19.88
CA SER A 257 -24.94 -15.22 -18.85
C SER A 257 -25.41 -15.74 -17.50
N ILE A 258 -25.20 -14.91 -16.46
CA ILE A 258 -25.68 -15.17 -15.12
C ILE A 258 -27.21 -14.97 -15.08
N VAL A 259 -27.98 -16.03 -14.73
CA VAL A 259 -29.45 -16.00 -14.62
C VAL A 259 -29.94 -15.97 -13.17
N ASP A 260 -29.12 -16.40 -12.23
CA ASP A 260 -29.40 -16.32 -10.78
C ASP A 260 -28.09 -16.20 -10.00
N TRP A 261 -28.13 -15.56 -8.85
CA TRP A 261 -26.94 -15.37 -8.04
C TRP A 261 -27.23 -15.11 -6.56
N LYS A 262 -26.24 -15.46 -5.73
CA LYS A 262 -26.21 -15.13 -4.32
C LYS A 262 -24.82 -14.60 -3.96
N TRP A 263 -24.76 -13.39 -3.40
CA TRP A 263 -23.54 -12.78 -2.92
C TRP A 263 -23.44 -12.87 -1.39
N GLN A 264 -22.24 -13.10 -0.90
CA GLN A 264 -21.90 -13.04 0.51
C GLN A 264 -20.47 -12.55 0.69
N LEU A 265 -20.27 -11.58 1.57
CA LEU A 265 -18.96 -11.25 2.11
C LEU A 265 -18.77 -12.08 3.39
N ILE A 266 -17.83 -13.01 3.36
CA ILE A 266 -17.62 -13.99 4.44
C ILE A 266 -16.46 -13.49 5.30
N PRO A 267 -16.68 -13.17 6.60
CA PRO A 267 -15.60 -12.90 7.53
C PRO A 267 -14.78 -14.18 7.74
N ILE A 268 -13.46 -14.04 7.80
CA ILE A 268 -12.54 -15.17 8.04
C ILE A 268 -12.16 -15.17 9.51
N ASP A 269 -12.60 -16.19 10.24
CA ASP A 269 -12.37 -16.40 11.67
C ASP A 269 -12.22 -17.88 12.03
N GLU A 270 -11.91 -18.16 13.29
CA GLU A 270 -11.70 -19.51 13.79
C GLU A 270 -12.98 -20.38 13.81
N ASP A 271 -14.16 -19.75 13.83
CA ASP A 271 -15.45 -20.48 13.82
C ASP A 271 -15.83 -20.96 12.42
N LEU A 272 -15.31 -20.31 11.38
CA LEU A 272 -15.70 -20.55 9.99
C LEU A 272 -15.13 -21.86 9.43
N ALA A 273 -13.84 -22.12 9.69
CA ALA A 273 -13.12 -23.29 9.22
C ALA A 273 -11.87 -23.57 10.06
N GLU A 274 -11.47 -24.84 10.12
CA GLU A 274 -10.18 -25.21 10.72
C GLU A 274 -9.03 -24.58 9.93
N PRO A 275 -8.01 -24.01 10.61
CA PRO A 275 -6.85 -23.43 9.94
C PRO A 275 -6.05 -24.50 9.19
N ASP A 276 -5.55 -24.16 8.02
CA ASP A 276 -4.63 -24.99 7.27
C ASP A 276 -3.25 -25.01 7.93
N MET A 277 -2.94 -26.08 8.65
CA MET A 277 -1.69 -26.22 9.41
C MET A 277 -0.45 -26.25 8.52
N ARG A 278 -0.56 -26.72 7.26
CA ARG A 278 0.58 -26.73 6.31
C ARG A 278 0.87 -25.30 5.81
N MET A 279 -0.17 -24.51 5.58
CA MET A 279 -0.02 -23.09 5.28
C MET A 279 0.67 -22.37 6.45
N MET A 280 0.28 -22.66 7.67
CA MET A 280 0.90 -22.10 8.87
C MET A 280 2.40 -22.46 8.95
N GLU A 281 2.74 -23.72 8.83
CA GLU A 281 4.14 -24.19 8.81
C GLU A 281 4.95 -23.51 7.69
N PHE A 282 4.33 -23.29 6.54
CA PHE A 282 4.99 -22.64 5.42
C PHE A 282 5.26 -21.15 5.70
N ILE A 283 4.30 -20.44 6.27
CA ILE A 283 4.49 -19.03 6.71
C ILE A 283 5.57 -18.97 7.79
N ASP A 284 5.55 -19.86 8.78
CA ASP A 284 6.54 -19.93 9.86
C ASP A 284 7.95 -20.11 9.32
N SER A 285 8.14 -20.83 8.22
CA SER A 285 9.46 -20.99 7.59
C SER A 285 10.06 -19.67 7.09
N PHE A 286 9.23 -18.77 6.55
CA PHE A 286 9.65 -17.41 6.17
C PHE A 286 9.80 -16.51 7.39
N LYS A 287 8.84 -16.59 8.31
CA LYS A 287 8.84 -15.81 9.56
C LYS A 287 10.09 -16.07 10.39
N ASP A 288 10.54 -17.31 10.50
CA ASP A 288 11.77 -17.68 11.21
C ASP A 288 13.02 -17.01 10.62
N VAL A 289 13.08 -16.81 9.30
CA VAL A 289 14.17 -16.08 8.65
C VAL A 289 14.11 -14.60 8.99
N VAL A 290 12.92 -14.01 8.89
CA VAL A 290 12.65 -12.62 9.21
C VAL A 290 12.92 -12.33 10.68
N ASP A 291 12.42 -13.16 11.60
CA ASP A 291 12.62 -13.00 13.04
C ASP A 291 14.09 -13.08 13.43
N ARG A 292 14.86 -14.00 12.83
CA ARG A 292 16.32 -14.06 13.05
C ARG A 292 17.05 -12.83 12.55
N LYS A 293 16.61 -12.26 11.42
CA LYS A 293 17.22 -11.07 10.82
C LYS A 293 16.82 -9.80 11.56
N TYR A 294 15.56 -9.64 11.88
CA TYR A 294 14.97 -8.41 12.39
C TYR A 294 14.68 -8.42 13.90
N GLY A 295 14.65 -9.59 14.54
CA GLY A 295 14.53 -9.73 15.99
C GLY A 295 15.77 -9.32 16.79
N VAL A 296 16.84 -8.90 16.11
CA VAL A 296 18.06 -8.44 16.75
C VAL A 296 17.79 -7.14 17.52
N VAL A 297 18.14 -7.12 18.81
CA VAL A 297 18.07 -5.89 19.62
C VAL A 297 19.12 -4.90 19.12
N ILE A 298 18.68 -3.74 18.64
CA ILE A 298 19.55 -2.68 18.15
C ILE A 298 19.81 -1.59 19.20
N SER A 299 18.85 -1.37 20.11
CA SER A 299 19.01 -0.40 21.21
C SER A 299 18.18 -0.79 22.42
N LYS A 300 18.59 -0.26 23.59
CA LYS A 300 17.79 -0.25 24.81
C LYS A 300 17.62 1.21 25.25
N LEU A 301 16.39 1.66 25.26
CA LEU A 301 16.03 2.99 25.75
C LEU A 301 15.86 2.96 27.28
N ALA A 302 16.08 4.08 27.96
CA ALA A 302 15.87 4.20 29.40
C ALA A 302 14.39 4.03 29.80
N ARG A 303 13.48 4.30 28.85
CA ARG A 303 12.03 4.13 29.00
C ARG A 303 11.39 4.02 27.61
N GLN A 304 10.15 3.59 27.56
CA GLN A 304 9.32 3.68 26.38
C GLN A 304 9.12 5.13 25.96
N LEU A 305 9.25 5.42 24.67
CA LEU A 305 8.98 6.72 24.05
C LEU A 305 7.70 6.65 23.24
N THR A 306 6.99 7.77 23.16
CA THR A 306 5.63 7.81 22.57
C THR A 306 5.50 8.86 21.48
N HIS A 307 4.61 8.57 20.51
CA HIS A 307 4.17 9.50 19.45
C HIS A 307 2.64 9.40 19.32
N PRO A 308 1.87 9.91 20.29
CA PRO A 308 0.42 9.71 20.34
C PRO A 308 -0.32 10.47 19.23
N LYS A 309 0.21 11.64 18.82
CA LYS A 309 -0.36 12.53 17.83
C LYS A 309 0.74 13.15 16.99
N ARG A 310 0.47 13.34 15.71
CA ARG A 310 1.42 13.91 14.75
C ARG A 310 1.56 15.43 14.84
N GLU A 311 0.51 16.12 15.31
CA GLU A 311 0.42 17.57 15.42
C GLU A 311 1.08 18.14 16.67
N GLU A 312 1.53 17.31 17.59
CA GLU A 312 2.14 17.70 18.85
C GLU A 312 3.60 17.23 18.95
N GLU A 313 4.41 17.97 19.71
CA GLU A 313 5.75 17.49 20.09
C GLU A 313 5.66 16.15 20.81
N SER A 314 6.51 15.20 20.46
CA SER A 314 6.49 13.87 21.04
C SER A 314 7.87 13.39 21.44
N THR A 315 7.94 12.50 22.46
CA THR A 315 9.22 11.98 22.95
C THR A 315 9.93 11.12 21.90
N LEU A 316 9.18 10.37 21.10
CA LEU A 316 9.71 9.54 20.03
C LEU A 316 10.12 10.40 18.82
N GLY A 317 9.31 11.38 18.46
CA GLY A 317 9.66 12.35 17.40
C GLY A 317 10.92 13.14 17.75
N ASN A 318 11.07 13.55 19.01
CA ASN A 318 12.27 14.22 19.51
C ASN A 318 13.52 13.33 19.37
N LEU A 319 13.41 12.02 19.71
CA LEU A 319 14.55 11.09 19.55
C LEU A 319 14.99 11.00 18.09
N LEU A 320 14.05 10.77 17.17
CA LEU A 320 14.35 10.57 15.76
C LEU A 320 14.91 11.84 15.09
N ALA A 321 14.32 13.00 15.42
CA ALA A 321 14.80 14.29 14.91
C ALA A 321 16.21 14.63 15.45
N ASP A 322 16.49 14.31 16.73
CA ASP A 322 17.81 14.51 17.32
C ASP A 322 18.86 13.59 16.67
N ALA A 323 18.53 12.30 16.50
CA ALA A 323 19.41 11.32 15.87
C ALA A 323 19.83 11.74 14.46
N LEU A 324 18.87 12.21 13.67
CA LEU A 324 19.13 12.70 12.31
C LEU A 324 19.94 13.99 12.34
N ALA A 325 19.57 14.97 13.17
CA ALA A 325 20.26 16.25 13.22
C ALA A 325 21.73 16.10 13.67
N GLU A 326 21.99 15.26 14.66
CA GLU A 326 23.33 14.96 15.16
C GLU A 326 24.17 14.25 14.08
N SER A 327 23.66 13.18 13.52
CA SER A 327 24.38 12.40 12.51
C SER A 327 24.66 13.19 11.24
N LEU A 328 23.74 14.06 10.82
CA LEU A 328 23.83 14.82 9.58
C LEU A 328 24.41 16.22 9.76
N GLN A 329 24.71 16.62 11.00
CA GLN A 329 25.30 17.92 11.35
C GLN A 329 24.51 19.10 10.78
N THR A 330 23.22 19.19 11.10
CA THR A 330 22.34 20.27 10.69
C THR A 330 21.82 21.06 11.88
N ASP A 331 21.61 22.39 11.68
CA ASP A 331 21.06 23.25 12.75
C ASP A 331 19.59 22.89 13.04
N VAL A 332 18.83 22.62 11.97
CA VAL A 332 17.40 22.32 12.01
C VAL A 332 17.11 21.05 11.22
N MET A 333 16.50 20.06 11.87
CA MET A 333 15.88 18.92 11.22
C MET A 333 14.37 19.09 11.24
N LEU A 334 13.72 19.11 10.10
CA LEU A 334 12.27 19.01 9.95
C LEU A 334 11.94 17.57 9.55
N LEU A 335 11.61 16.75 10.54
CA LEU A 335 11.19 15.37 10.35
C LEU A 335 9.67 15.33 10.21
N GLY A 336 9.15 14.91 9.08
CA GLY A 336 7.72 14.73 8.89
C GLY A 336 7.13 13.80 9.95
N ALA A 337 6.16 14.29 10.71
CA ALA A 337 5.56 13.53 11.81
C ALA A 337 4.84 12.27 11.30
N GLY A 338 4.35 12.29 10.05
CA GLY A 338 3.77 11.15 9.37
C GLY A 338 4.76 10.01 9.09
N SER A 339 6.08 10.26 9.16
CA SER A 339 7.10 9.23 9.01
C SER A 339 7.22 8.32 10.24
N VAL A 340 6.65 8.72 11.39
CA VAL A 340 6.63 7.93 12.64
C VAL A 340 5.31 7.16 12.68
N ARG A 341 5.34 5.85 12.44
CA ARG A 341 4.14 5.04 12.19
C ARG A 341 3.62 4.26 13.40
N VAL A 342 4.33 4.30 14.52
CA VAL A 342 3.89 3.65 15.76
C VAL A 342 3.61 4.69 16.85
N LYS A 343 2.73 4.34 17.78
CA LYS A 343 2.40 5.21 18.92
C LYS A 343 3.46 5.16 20.00
N GLU A 344 4.29 4.11 20.06
CA GLU A 344 5.27 3.88 21.11
C GLU A 344 6.43 3.02 20.59
N LEU A 345 7.62 3.20 21.18
CA LEU A 345 8.83 2.43 20.89
C LEU A 345 9.64 2.18 22.16
N GLY A 346 10.15 0.96 22.33
CA GLY A 346 11.02 0.59 23.44
C GLY A 346 10.27 0.12 24.72
N PRO A 347 10.96 -0.09 25.86
CA PRO A 347 12.38 0.23 26.13
C PRO A 347 13.39 -0.66 25.40
N VAL A 348 13.08 -1.92 25.08
CA VAL A 348 13.92 -2.77 24.21
C VAL A 348 13.47 -2.52 22.77
N VAL A 349 14.41 -2.20 21.89
CA VAL A 349 14.15 -1.89 20.49
C VAL A 349 14.84 -2.94 19.63
N THR A 350 14.05 -3.78 18.97
CA THR A 350 14.56 -4.67 17.95
C THR A 350 14.63 -3.95 16.61
N LEU A 351 15.33 -4.53 15.64
CA LEU A 351 15.32 -4.00 14.28
C LEU A 351 13.90 -4.02 13.68
N MET A 352 13.09 -5.03 14.02
CA MET A 352 11.68 -5.13 13.64
C MET A 352 10.86 -3.96 14.15
N ASP A 353 10.98 -3.65 15.48
CA ASP A 353 10.26 -2.54 16.09
C ASP A 353 10.64 -1.20 15.43
N PHE A 354 11.92 -1.04 15.13
CA PHE A 354 12.41 0.16 14.44
C PHE A 354 11.90 0.26 13.01
N MET A 355 11.92 -0.83 12.25
CA MET A 355 11.41 -0.88 10.87
C MET A 355 9.90 -0.57 10.80
N SER A 356 9.15 -1.03 11.80
CA SER A 356 7.72 -0.71 11.93
C SER A 356 7.50 0.76 12.35
N CYS A 357 8.40 1.30 13.17
CA CYS A 357 8.34 2.68 13.62
C CYS A 357 8.66 3.69 12.51
N PHE A 358 9.70 3.40 11.72
CA PHE A 358 10.23 4.29 10.68
C PHE A 358 10.41 3.52 9.36
N PRO A 359 9.30 3.13 8.70
CA PRO A 359 9.32 2.21 7.56
C PRO A 359 9.83 2.86 6.27
N TYR A 360 9.66 4.18 6.11
CA TYR A 360 9.99 4.88 4.88
C TYR A 360 11.48 5.14 4.77
N ASP A 361 12.08 4.61 3.70
CA ASP A 361 13.49 4.86 3.39
C ASP A 361 13.57 6.02 2.41
N ASP A 362 13.82 7.21 2.94
CA ASP A 362 13.88 8.44 2.16
C ASP A 362 15.27 9.08 2.28
N SER A 363 15.68 9.75 1.22
CA SER A 363 16.90 10.56 1.23
C SER A 363 16.71 11.80 2.11
N ILE A 364 17.80 12.35 2.64
CA ILE A 364 17.78 13.66 3.29
C ILE A 364 18.66 14.62 2.54
N THR A 365 18.07 15.76 2.21
CA THR A 365 18.77 16.88 1.59
C THR A 365 18.93 18.02 2.60
N ARG A 366 20.16 18.51 2.73
CA ARG A 366 20.47 19.67 3.56
C ARG A 366 20.55 20.92 2.70
N PHE A 367 19.80 21.93 3.09
CA PHE A 367 19.77 23.26 2.49
C PHE A 367 20.43 24.28 3.41
N THR A 368 20.92 25.38 2.84
CA THR A 368 21.28 26.60 3.57
C THR A 368 20.25 27.65 3.26
N VAL A 369 19.51 28.10 4.27
CA VAL A 369 18.44 29.10 4.09
C VAL A 369 18.68 30.32 4.96
N THR A 370 18.08 31.46 4.59
CA THR A 370 18.09 32.67 5.44
C THR A 370 17.13 32.48 6.62
N GLY A 371 17.34 33.25 7.70
CA GLY A 371 16.43 33.26 8.83
C GLY A 371 15.01 33.69 8.46
N GLU A 372 14.88 34.63 7.49
CA GLU A 372 13.60 35.02 6.94
C GLU A 372 12.85 33.82 6.30
N THR A 373 13.55 33.08 5.46
CA THR A 373 12.99 31.85 4.84
C THR A 373 12.62 30.82 5.91
N LEU A 374 13.50 30.59 6.90
CA LEU A 374 13.24 29.65 7.99
C LEU A 374 11.98 30.03 8.80
N ARG A 375 11.82 31.32 9.12
CA ARG A 375 10.61 31.82 9.82
C ARG A 375 9.35 31.63 8.97
N ARG A 376 9.41 31.85 7.68
CA ARG A 376 8.28 31.64 6.77
C ARG A 376 7.87 30.17 6.74
N MET A 377 8.84 29.26 6.65
CA MET A 377 8.57 27.81 6.71
C MET A 377 7.85 27.44 8.02
N PHE A 378 8.36 27.86 9.18
CA PHE A 378 7.74 27.58 10.48
C PHE A 378 6.37 28.23 10.63
N ALA A 379 6.21 29.49 10.22
CA ALA A 379 4.93 30.18 10.25
C ALA A 379 3.87 29.47 9.40
N HIS A 380 4.28 28.84 8.30
CA HIS A 380 3.36 28.13 7.41
C HIS A 380 2.90 26.79 7.99
N TRP A 381 3.81 25.91 8.36
CA TRP A 381 3.41 24.55 8.78
C TRP A 381 2.84 24.50 10.21
N MET A 382 3.14 25.46 11.08
CA MET A 382 2.58 25.54 12.44
C MET A 382 1.15 26.06 12.51
N ARG A 383 0.55 26.49 11.40
CA ARG A 383 -0.83 27.01 11.36
C ARG A 383 -1.85 26.03 11.90
N THR A 384 -2.90 26.53 12.54
CA THR A 384 -4.04 25.74 13.03
C THR A 384 -4.63 24.86 11.92
N SER A 385 -4.83 25.42 10.72
CA SER A 385 -5.39 24.69 9.58
C SER A 385 -4.54 23.47 9.13
N ASN A 386 -3.26 23.46 9.43
CA ASN A 386 -2.37 22.33 9.16
C ASN A 386 -2.51 21.22 10.23
N ARG A 387 -2.77 21.62 11.47
CA ARG A 387 -2.92 20.69 12.60
C ARG A 387 -4.31 20.05 12.66
N ASP A 388 -5.33 20.77 12.25
CA ASP A 388 -6.74 20.33 12.30
C ASP A 388 -7.19 19.60 11.01
N GLY A 389 -6.32 19.42 10.04
CA GLY A 389 -6.63 18.86 8.72
C GLY A 389 -5.64 17.83 8.21
N GLU A 390 -5.55 17.72 6.91
CA GLU A 390 -4.64 16.82 6.19
C GLU A 390 -3.24 17.44 5.95
N GLY A 391 -2.94 18.59 6.58
CA GLY A 391 -1.65 19.27 6.44
C GLY A 391 -0.49 18.48 7.04
N GLU A 392 0.74 18.77 6.58
CA GLU A 392 1.94 18.12 7.09
C GLU A 392 2.41 18.76 8.39
N CYS A 393 2.72 17.94 9.38
CA CYS A 393 3.28 18.33 10.68
C CYS A 393 4.71 17.81 10.82
N TYR A 394 5.54 18.53 11.60
CA TYR A 394 6.94 18.16 11.76
C TYR A 394 7.32 17.98 13.23
N GLN A 395 8.28 17.08 13.45
CA GLN A 395 9.05 17.00 14.68
C GLN A 395 10.41 17.67 14.46
N VAL A 396 10.95 18.32 15.48
CA VAL A 396 12.20 19.09 15.36
C VAL A 396 13.25 18.64 16.37
N ASN A 397 14.52 18.83 16.03
CA ASN A 397 15.63 18.51 16.94
C ASN A 397 15.76 19.49 18.12
N GLY A 398 16.49 19.09 19.16
CA GLY A 398 16.63 19.77 20.44
C GLY A 398 17.20 21.19 20.39
N ALA A 399 17.85 21.57 19.29
CA ALA A 399 18.32 22.93 19.10
C ALA A 399 17.19 23.94 18.79
N VAL A 400 16.02 23.48 18.38
CA VAL A 400 14.91 24.32 17.90
C VAL A 400 13.89 24.57 19.01
N ARG A 401 13.40 25.81 19.10
CA ARG A 401 12.23 26.20 19.91
C ARG A 401 11.37 27.14 19.08
N ALA A 402 10.10 26.82 18.91
CA ALA A 402 9.15 27.59 18.14
C ALA A 402 7.85 27.79 18.95
N VAL A 403 7.34 29.01 18.94
CA VAL A 403 6.06 29.36 19.57
C VAL A 403 5.14 29.95 18.51
N TYR A 404 3.98 29.37 18.35
CA TYR A 404 2.95 29.85 17.43
C TYR A 404 1.74 30.35 18.22
N ASP A 405 1.29 31.56 17.91
CA ASP A 405 0.11 32.19 18.51
C ASP A 405 -1.10 31.87 17.64
N ASP A 406 -1.96 30.97 18.10
CA ASP A 406 -3.17 30.54 17.38
C ASP A 406 -4.21 31.67 17.28
N THR A 407 -4.25 32.57 18.26
CA THR A 407 -5.17 33.72 18.28
C THR A 407 -4.75 34.76 17.23
N ALA A 408 -3.45 35.03 17.15
CA ALA A 408 -2.91 35.96 16.18
C ALA A 408 -2.70 35.34 14.79
N GLY A 409 -2.71 34.00 14.70
CA GLY A 409 -2.40 33.24 13.48
C GLY A 409 -0.97 33.46 12.98
N ALA A 410 0.00 33.57 13.88
CA ALA A 410 1.36 33.97 13.56
C ALA A 410 2.44 33.27 14.42
N LEU A 411 3.62 33.06 13.80
CA LEU A 411 4.81 32.60 14.53
C LEU A 411 5.31 33.73 15.46
N ARG A 412 5.22 33.49 16.77
CA ARG A 412 5.60 34.46 17.81
C ARG A 412 7.11 34.50 18.05
N SER A 413 7.74 33.34 18.11
CA SER A 413 9.18 33.23 18.25
C SER A 413 9.74 31.98 17.59
N LEU A 414 10.97 32.07 17.11
CA LEU A 414 11.75 30.93 16.62
C LEU A 414 13.18 31.11 17.08
N GLU A 415 13.71 30.10 17.76
CA GLU A 415 15.07 30.05 18.27
C GLU A 415 15.79 28.80 17.72
N VAL A 416 17.07 28.97 17.42
CA VAL A 416 18.00 27.87 17.07
C VAL A 416 19.22 27.97 17.99
N ALA A 417 19.57 26.87 18.64
CA ALA A 417 20.65 26.78 19.64
C ALA A 417 20.53 27.85 20.75
N GLY A 418 19.30 28.09 21.22
CA GLY A 418 19.00 29.05 22.30
C GLY A 418 19.14 30.52 21.88
N LYS A 419 19.21 30.83 20.61
CA LYS A 419 19.27 32.21 20.08
C LYS A 419 18.11 32.48 19.15
N PRO A 420 17.49 33.66 19.22
CA PRO A 420 16.48 34.08 18.26
C PRO A 420 17.03 34.00 16.83
N VAL A 421 16.21 33.53 15.90
CA VAL A 421 16.54 33.50 14.48
C VAL A 421 16.62 34.94 13.94
N VAL A 422 17.73 35.23 13.27
CA VAL A 422 18.00 36.54 12.64
C VAL A 422 17.77 36.41 11.15
N ASP A 423 16.99 37.31 10.56
CA ASP A 423 16.49 37.21 9.19
C ASP A 423 17.62 37.11 8.13
N ASP A 424 18.68 37.88 8.29
CA ASP A 424 19.84 37.91 7.36
C ASP A 424 20.90 36.82 7.67
N ALA A 425 20.78 36.10 8.80
CA ALA A 425 21.69 35.00 9.11
C ALA A 425 21.31 33.77 8.32
N THR A 426 22.26 32.85 8.14
CA THR A 426 22.02 31.56 7.47
C THR A 426 21.97 30.40 8.45
N TYR A 427 21.11 29.43 8.14
CA TYR A 427 20.88 28.23 8.90
C TYR A 427 20.85 27.02 7.97
N THR A 428 21.40 25.91 8.46
CA THR A 428 21.28 24.64 7.74
C THR A 428 19.99 23.93 8.14
N VAL A 429 19.17 23.56 7.15
CA VAL A 429 17.90 22.84 7.34
C VAL A 429 17.94 21.52 6.56
N ALA A 430 17.63 20.43 7.24
CA ALA A 430 17.54 19.11 6.62
C ALA A 430 16.08 18.69 6.43
N LEU A 431 15.76 18.21 5.24
CA LEU A 431 14.43 17.78 4.82
C LEU A 431 14.50 16.37 4.20
N GLN A 432 13.48 15.54 4.45
CA GLN A 432 13.28 14.28 3.72
C GLN A 432 12.92 14.56 2.27
N GLY A 433 13.27 13.64 1.34
CA GLY A 433 13.05 13.80 -0.10
C GLY A 433 11.58 14.03 -0.45
N TYR A 434 10.66 13.37 0.22
CA TYR A 434 9.22 13.62 0.10
C TYR A 434 8.86 15.08 0.38
N HIS A 435 9.42 15.66 1.45
CA HIS A 435 9.16 17.07 1.81
C HIS A 435 9.89 18.06 0.91
N VAL A 436 11.02 17.66 0.31
CA VAL A 436 11.68 18.45 -0.73
C VAL A 436 10.82 18.53 -1.99
N ALA A 437 10.25 17.39 -2.41
CA ALA A 437 9.37 17.33 -3.58
C ALA A 437 8.05 18.12 -3.38
N ASN A 438 7.60 18.27 -2.14
CA ASN A 438 6.35 18.93 -1.75
C ASN A 438 6.59 20.21 -0.92
N CYS A 439 7.74 20.86 -1.06
CA CYS A 439 8.12 21.99 -0.20
C CYS A 439 7.20 23.22 -0.35
N GLU A 440 6.62 23.44 -1.53
CA GLU A 440 5.74 24.58 -1.76
C GLU A 440 4.42 24.47 -0.97
N PRO A 441 3.61 23.40 -1.08
CA PRO A 441 2.39 23.26 -0.29
C PRO A 441 2.64 23.09 1.21
N TYR A 442 3.74 22.45 1.62
CA TYR A 442 3.98 22.11 3.04
C TYR A 442 4.78 23.16 3.81
N LEU A 443 5.65 23.92 3.16
CA LEU A 443 6.58 24.85 3.81
C LEU A 443 6.50 26.28 3.25
N ASP A 444 5.64 26.56 2.28
CA ASP A 444 5.50 27.87 1.61
C ASP A 444 6.82 28.37 0.98
N VAL A 445 7.61 27.44 0.45
CA VAL A 445 8.87 27.76 -0.23
C VAL A 445 9.01 26.90 -1.49
N THR A 446 9.47 27.50 -2.57
CA THR A 446 9.83 26.74 -3.77
C THR A 446 11.21 26.11 -3.61
N HIS A 447 11.52 25.10 -4.42
CA HIS A 447 12.85 24.48 -4.42
C HIS A 447 13.95 25.52 -4.74
N GLU A 448 13.70 26.44 -5.65
CA GLU A 448 14.62 27.53 -6.00
C GLU A 448 14.88 28.47 -4.80
N GLN A 449 13.85 28.75 -3.99
CA GLN A 449 13.99 29.54 -2.77
C GLN A 449 14.81 28.85 -1.69
N LEU A 450 14.72 27.51 -1.59
CA LEU A 450 15.55 26.73 -0.65
C LEU A 450 17.04 26.79 -1.02
N GLU A 451 17.38 27.05 -2.29
CA GLU A 451 18.77 27.14 -2.78
C GLU A 451 19.31 28.59 -2.90
N THR A 452 18.51 29.60 -2.56
CA THR A 452 18.90 31.01 -2.70
C THR A 452 20.14 31.39 -1.88
N ALA A 453 20.31 30.83 -0.68
CA ALA A 453 21.45 31.13 0.19
C ALA A 453 22.65 30.16 0.00
N GLY A 454 22.55 29.20 -0.89
CA GLY A 454 23.62 28.26 -1.24
C GLY A 454 23.09 26.96 -1.84
N PRO A 455 23.97 26.17 -2.48
CA PRO A 455 23.57 24.91 -3.09
C PRO A 455 23.14 23.90 -2.03
N SER A 456 22.14 23.10 -2.38
CA SER A 456 21.70 21.96 -1.57
C SER A 456 22.69 20.78 -1.66
N LYS A 457 22.61 19.88 -0.68
CA LYS A 457 23.41 18.66 -0.64
C LYS A 457 22.58 17.51 -0.12
N VAL A 458 22.45 16.44 -0.90
CA VAL A 458 21.98 15.16 -0.39
C VAL A 458 23.02 14.63 0.60
N VAL A 459 22.66 14.56 1.88
CA VAL A 459 23.56 14.16 2.98
C VAL A 459 23.45 12.70 3.32
N THR A 460 22.32 12.06 2.99
CA THR A 460 22.14 10.62 2.98
C THR A 460 21.08 10.21 1.95
N THR A 461 21.22 9.02 1.42
CA THR A 461 20.20 8.39 0.56
C THR A 461 19.22 7.52 1.35
N SER A 462 19.52 7.24 2.63
CA SER A 462 18.70 6.44 3.54
C SER A 462 18.66 7.09 4.92
N ALA A 463 17.56 7.74 5.24
CA ALA A 463 17.31 8.27 6.59
C ALA A 463 17.21 7.13 7.63
N LYS A 464 16.68 6.01 7.20
CA LYS A 464 16.51 4.81 8.03
C LYS A 464 17.84 4.25 8.50
N ASP A 465 18.80 4.07 7.59
CA ASP A 465 20.13 3.56 7.93
C ASP A 465 20.86 4.49 8.94
N VAL A 466 20.70 5.80 8.77
CA VAL A 466 21.29 6.79 9.70
C VAL A 466 20.73 6.64 11.10
N VAL A 467 19.40 6.52 11.23
CA VAL A 467 18.75 6.35 12.54
C VAL A 467 19.07 4.99 13.15
N GLU A 468 19.10 3.92 12.35
CA GLU A 468 19.48 2.59 12.82
C GLU A 468 20.92 2.58 13.38
N GLU A 469 21.87 3.14 12.64
CA GLU A 469 23.27 3.23 13.08
C GLU A 469 23.39 4.05 14.35
N TRP A 470 22.67 5.18 14.44
CA TRP A 470 22.63 6.00 15.64
C TRP A 470 22.09 5.22 16.85
N LEU A 471 20.95 4.51 16.71
CA LEU A 471 20.36 3.69 17.76
C LEU A 471 21.30 2.57 18.23
N ARG A 472 22.02 1.92 17.32
CA ARG A 472 23.04 0.89 17.67
C ARG A 472 24.18 1.48 18.49
N GLY A 473 24.58 2.72 18.21
CA GLY A 473 25.65 3.43 18.91
C GLY A 473 25.23 4.04 20.27
N HIS A 474 23.92 4.20 20.50
CA HIS A 474 23.39 4.94 21.65
C HIS A 474 22.44 4.07 22.47
N GLN A 475 22.83 3.85 23.74
CA GLN A 475 22.06 3.04 24.69
C GLN A 475 21.57 3.90 25.85
N ASN A 476 20.47 3.49 26.50
CA ASN A 476 19.84 4.19 27.62
C ASN A 476 19.35 5.62 27.29
N GLU A 477 19.12 5.88 26.02
CA GLU A 477 18.57 7.15 25.56
C GLU A 477 17.15 7.39 26.10
N SER A 478 16.86 8.65 26.34
CA SER A 478 15.54 9.10 26.76
C SER A 478 15.29 10.50 26.22
N ARG A 479 14.05 10.78 25.90
CA ARG A 479 13.59 12.12 25.52
C ARG A 479 12.36 12.50 26.33
N ALA A 480 12.20 13.78 26.58
CA ALA A 480 10.99 14.37 27.16
C ALA A 480 10.35 15.32 26.15
N VAL A 481 9.10 15.66 26.35
CA VAL A 481 8.50 16.85 25.74
C VAL A 481 9.12 18.07 26.44
N GLU A 482 9.77 18.94 25.69
CA GLU A 482 10.63 20.02 26.20
C GLU A 482 10.12 21.41 25.79
N GLY A 483 8.96 21.48 25.13
CA GLY A 483 8.44 22.73 24.58
C GLY A 483 9.22 23.18 23.34
N ARG A 484 9.62 22.22 22.49
CA ARG A 484 10.24 22.54 21.19
C ARG A 484 9.23 23.20 20.27
N LEU A 485 7.98 22.73 20.35
CA LEU A 485 6.83 23.23 19.61
C LEU A 485 5.73 23.62 20.59
N VAL A 486 5.41 24.90 20.67
CA VAL A 486 4.40 25.44 21.57
C VAL A 486 3.33 26.16 20.76
N TYR A 487 2.08 25.89 21.07
CA TYR A 487 0.89 26.52 20.48
C TYR A 487 0.12 27.23 21.60
N GLU A 488 -0.10 28.56 21.48
CA GLU A 488 -0.72 29.45 22.49
C GLU A 488 -2.05 30.04 22.01
#